data_14d2370c3015209c5c636ba90889a73a
#
_entry.id   14d2370c3015209c5c636ba90889a73a
#
_cell.length_a   1.000
_cell.length_b   1.000
_cell.length_c   1.000
_cell.angle_alpha   90.00
_cell.angle_beta   90.00
_cell.angle_gamma   90.00
#
_symmetry.space_group_name_H-M   'P 1'
#
loop_
_entity.id
_entity.type
_entity.pdbx_description
1 polymer ?
#
loop_
_entity_poly.entity_id
_entity_poly.type
_entity_poly.pdbx_seq_one_letter_code
_entity_poly.pdbx_strand_id
1 'polypeptide(L)'
;RYTLSLINRTDSTAYFVVVTAPGEDVTLDAQEMKAPSMDVREAERRIAEAKQELRALDAEFSRVAASEKLLAAHAAQLKERLQGVRVKATAQQAADGTLVVMEGWAEKETSDKVDALLEAYPNVVYLKGDPTPEDDTPVKLKNNRFARVFELVGDMYARPKYGTMDLTPFFAPFYVLFFGICLNDAGYGAILALLGAWMLSKNRKPGMMRQAAWFATLCGVSTILFGLLCGSFFGISMSEWFPSIHFFDFQGQFFSIALAIGLVQIMFGMVLKIVMISSTVGFRYSLGSLGWLLVILGGSLAAGLPMLNPGWVIPFYTTSSPAFYATLGVGAVLMPVSYTHLRAHETDQY
;
A
#
# COMPACT_ATOMS: atom_id res chain seq x y z
N ARG A 1 -52.30 -34.75 35.97
CA ARG A 1 -53.03 -33.48 35.71
C ARG A 1 -51.99 -32.33 35.81
N TYR A 2 -51.87 -31.58 34.81
CA TYR A 2 -50.99 -30.39 34.81
C TYR A 2 -51.80 -29.12 34.56
N THR A 3 -51.32 -28.02 35.09
CA THR A 3 -51.90 -26.68 34.83
C THR A 3 -50.89 -25.87 33.95
N LEU A 4 -51.40 -25.32 32.84
CA LEU A 4 -50.62 -24.55 31.90
C LEU A 4 -51.00 -23.09 32.09
N SER A 5 -50.01 -22.27 32.42
CA SER A 5 -50.18 -20.81 32.56
C SER A 5 -49.34 -20.08 31.50
N LEU A 6 -50.01 -19.36 30.63
CA LEU A 6 -49.35 -18.53 29.60
C LEU A 6 -48.76 -17.29 30.25
N ILE A 7 -47.45 -17.07 30.07
CA ILE A 7 -46.74 -15.91 30.62
C ILE A 7 -46.72 -14.77 29.60
N ASN A 8 -46.32 -15.08 28.35
CA ASN A 8 -46.22 -14.09 27.30
C ASN A 8 -46.39 -14.75 25.91
N ARG A 9 -46.84 -13.99 24.94
CA ARG A 9 -46.94 -14.42 23.54
C ARG A 9 -46.42 -13.33 22.63
N THR A 10 -45.43 -13.68 21.80
CA THR A 10 -44.96 -12.88 20.66
C THR A 10 -45.53 -13.50 19.37
N ASP A 11 -45.38 -12.80 18.22
CA ASP A 11 -45.99 -13.21 16.95
C ASP A 11 -45.62 -14.65 16.52
N SER A 12 -44.46 -15.16 16.93
CA SER A 12 -43.96 -16.49 16.55
C SER A 12 -43.76 -17.46 17.74
N THR A 13 -43.82 -17.00 18.98
CA THR A 13 -43.45 -17.82 20.14
C THR A 13 -44.36 -17.55 21.35
N ALA A 14 -44.86 -18.59 22.01
CA ALA A 14 -45.61 -18.51 23.23
C ALA A 14 -44.78 -19.06 24.40
N TYR A 15 -44.66 -18.30 25.48
CA TYR A 15 -43.96 -18.67 26.70
C TYR A 15 -45.02 -19.05 27.76
N PHE A 16 -44.89 -20.24 28.28
CA PHE A 16 -45.82 -20.74 29.29
C PHE A 16 -45.10 -21.54 30.39
N VAL A 17 -45.68 -21.59 31.55
CA VAL A 17 -45.23 -22.42 32.67
C VAL A 17 -46.18 -23.58 32.83
N VAL A 18 -45.62 -24.76 32.99
CA VAL A 18 -46.36 -26.00 33.31
C VAL A 18 -46.16 -26.31 34.79
N VAL A 19 -47.22 -26.40 35.51
CA VAL A 19 -47.20 -26.82 36.93
C VAL A 19 -47.73 -28.25 37.01
N THR A 20 -46.87 -29.15 37.48
CA THR A 20 -47.18 -30.58 37.68
C THR A 20 -47.22 -30.94 39.18
N ALA A 21 -47.84 -32.04 39.53
CA ALA A 21 -47.70 -32.59 40.87
C ALA A 21 -46.27 -33.12 41.09
N PRO A 22 -45.79 -33.14 42.36
CA PRO A 22 -44.43 -33.63 42.64
C PRO A 22 -44.27 -35.09 42.18
N GLY A 23 -43.30 -35.32 41.26
CA GLY A 23 -43.00 -36.65 40.73
C GLY A 23 -43.71 -37.03 39.43
N GLU A 24 -44.50 -36.13 38.82
CA GLU A 24 -45.06 -36.34 37.49
C GLU A 24 -44.24 -35.60 36.46
N ASP A 25 -43.55 -36.34 35.57
CA ASP A 25 -42.88 -35.77 34.37
C ASP A 25 -43.88 -35.67 33.23
N VAL A 26 -44.04 -34.47 32.69
CA VAL A 26 -44.89 -34.21 31.53
C VAL A 26 -43.99 -33.85 30.35
N THR A 27 -43.95 -34.69 29.33
CA THR A 27 -43.28 -34.40 28.07
C THR A 27 -44.21 -33.62 27.16
N LEU A 28 -43.84 -32.38 26.83
CA LEU A 28 -44.53 -31.54 25.88
C LEU A 28 -43.61 -31.31 24.66
N ASP A 29 -44.20 -31.20 23.49
CA ASP A 29 -43.45 -30.82 22.28
C ASP A 29 -43.18 -29.31 22.29
N ALA A 30 -42.34 -28.91 23.25
CA ALA A 30 -41.93 -27.53 23.47
C ALA A 30 -40.48 -27.48 24.00
N GLN A 31 -39.76 -26.43 23.67
CA GLN A 31 -38.40 -26.26 24.16
C GLN A 31 -38.42 -25.83 25.63
N GLU A 32 -37.84 -26.65 26.50
CA GLU A 32 -37.67 -26.30 27.90
C GLU A 32 -36.61 -25.21 28.08
N MET A 33 -36.97 -24.12 28.72
CA MET A 33 -36.06 -23.02 29.06
C MET A 33 -35.78 -23.03 30.55
N LYS A 34 -34.52 -23.01 30.93
CA LYS A 34 -34.09 -22.85 32.30
C LYS A 34 -34.58 -21.50 32.85
N ALA A 35 -35.26 -21.52 33.97
CA ALA A 35 -35.68 -20.27 34.61
C ALA A 35 -34.50 -19.36 34.89
N PRO A 36 -34.60 -18.04 34.59
CA PRO A 36 -33.55 -17.09 34.91
C PRO A 36 -33.22 -17.15 36.41
N SER A 37 -31.92 -17.10 36.70
CA SER A 37 -31.43 -17.11 38.10
C SER A 37 -31.71 -15.81 38.86
N MET A 38 -32.32 -14.83 38.20
CA MET A 38 -32.50 -13.48 38.70
C MET A 38 -33.94 -13.03 38.51
N ASP A 39 -34.52 -12.40 39.53
CA ASP A 39 -35.86 -11.78 39.46
C ASP A 39 -35.83 -10.54 38.52
N VAL A 40 -36.98 -10.26 37.89
CA VAL A 40 -37.15 -9.13 36.98
C VAL A 40 -36.76 -7.80 37.64
N ARG A 41 -37.19 -7.60 38.89
CA ARG A 41 -36.84 -6.40 39.66
C ARG A 41 -35.36 -6.24 39.90
N GLU A 42 -34.66 -7.33 40.17
CA GLU A 42 -33.19 -7.33 40.34
C GLU A 42 -32.50 -7.09 39.01
N ALA A 43 -32.99 -7.63 37.89
CA ALA A 43 -32.49 -7.37 36.57
C ALA A 43 -32.66 -5.89 36.18
N GLU A 44 -33.84 -5.31 36.45
CA GLU A 44 -34.09 -3.86 36.19
C GLU A 44 -33.19 -2.96 37.03
N ARG A 45 -32.95 -3.33 38.31
CA ARG A 45 -32.01 -2.60 39.17
C ARG A 45 -30.59 -2.62 38.60
N ARG A 46 -30.08 -3.80 38.21
CA ARG A 46 -28.76 -3.94 37.63
C ARG A 46 -28.62 -3.18 36.29
N ILE A 47 -29.66 -3.19 35.48
CA ILE A 47 -29.69 -2.39 34.25
C ILE A 47 -29.62 -0.88 34.58
N ALA A 48 -30.35 -0.43 35.60
CA ALA A 48 -30.31 0.97 36.01
C ALA A 48 -28.91 1.37 36.56
N GLU A 49 -28.34 0.51 37.40
CA GLU A 49 -26.95 0.71 37.93
C GLU A 49 -25.93 0.74 36.81
N ALA A 50 -25.93 -0.22 35.87
CA ALA A 50 -25.03 -0.25 34.73
C ALA A 50 -25.18 0.97 33.81
N LYS A 51 -26.43 1.43 33.61
CA LYS A 51 -26.67 2.67 32.86
C LYS A 51 -26.13 3.92 33.56
N GLN A 52 -26.17 3.93 34.89
CA GLN A 52 -25.62 5.02 35.68
C GLN A 52 -24.09 5.04 35.63
N GLU A 53 -23.46 3.87 35.76
CA GLU A 53 -21.99 3.70 35.59
C GLU A 53 -21.54 4.11 34.20
N LEU A 54 -22.27 3.72 33.16
CA LEU A 54 -21.95 4.06 31.77
C LEU A 54 -21.98 5.60 31.57
N ARG A 55 -23.00 6.29 32.13
CA ARG A 55 -23.08 7.77 32.08
C ARG A 55 -21.94 8.45 32.84
N ALA A 56 -21.54 7.88 34.00
CA ALA A 56 -20.40 8.40 34.76
C ALA A 56 -19.10 8.25 33.99
N LEU A 57 -18.87 7.10 33.37
CA LEU A 57 -17.73 6.85 32.48
C LEU A 57 -17.71 7.78 31.27
N ASP A 58 -18.83 7.98 30.59
CA ASP A 58 -18.95 8.90 29.46
C ASP A 58 -18.61 10.34 29.84
N ALA A 59 -19.05 10.76 31.03
CA ALA A 59 -18.70 12.10 31.56
C ALA A 59 -17.20 12.22 31.86
N GLU A 60 -16.58 11.18 32.40
CA GLU A 60 -15.15 11.13 32.64
C GLU A 60 -14.34 11.12 31.35
N PHE A 61 -14.72 10.30 30.37
CA PHE A 61 -14.14 10.29 29.03
C PHE A 61 -14.23 11.68 28.37
N SER A 62 -15.38 12.34 28.48
CA SER A 62 -15.57 13.70 27.92
C SER A 62 -14.63 14.71 28.59
N ARG A 63 -14.41 14.60 29.88
CA ARG A 63 -13.47 15.46 30.63
C ARG A 63 -12.03 15.21 30.21
N VAL A 64 -11.64 13.95 30.05
CA VAL A 64 -10.27 13.58 29.61
C VAL A 64 -10.05 14.01 28.15
N ALA A 65 -11.04 13.77 27.28
CA ALA A 65 -10.98 14.20 25.88
C ALA A 65 -10.84 15.71 25.70
N ALA A 66 -11.41 16.52 26.59
CA ALA A 66 -11.20 17.96 26.58
C ALA A 66 -9.73 18.37 26.82
N SER A 67 -8.97 17.54 27.54
CA SER A 67 -7.55 17.75 27.82
C SER A 67 -6.61 17.28 26.70
N GLU A 68 -7.11 16.50 25.71
CA GLU A 68 -6.32 15.95 24.61
C GLU A 68 -5.57 17.03 23.82
N LYS A 69 -6.28 18.11 23.46
CA LYS A 69 -5.68 19.24 22.72
C LYS A 69 -4.55 19.92 23.49
N LEU A 70 -4.73 20.07 24.80
CA LEU A 70 -3.73 20.68 25.67
C LEU A 70 -2.49 19.77 25.80
N LEU A 71 -2.70 18.49 26.01
CA LEU A 71 -1.62 17.50 26.07
C LEU A 71 -0.87 17.39 24.75
N ALA A 72 -1.58 17.39 23.61
CA ALA A 72 -0.96 17.39 22.30
C ALA A 72 -0.11 18.65 22.05
N ALA A 73 -0.58 19.83 22.48
CA ALA A 73 0.17 21.08 22.39
C ALA A 73 1.44 21.04 23.25
N HIS A 74 1.35 20.56 24.50
CA HIS A 74 2.51 20.42 25.36
C HIS A 74 3.50 19.36 24.84
N ALA A 75 3.03 18.24 24.32
CA ALA A 75 3.86 17.23 23.69
C ALA A 75 4.62 17.80 22.48
N ALA A 76 3.96 18.63 21.66
CA ALA A 76 4.60 19.31 20.54
C ALA A 76 5.70 20.28 21.01
N GLN A 77 5.42 21.10 22.04
CA GLN A 77 6.42 22.00 22.61
C GLN A 77 7.62 21.27 23.21
N LEU A 78 7.38 20.16 23.93
CA LEU A 78 8.46 19.35 24.50
C LEU A 78 9.31 18.72 23.41
N LYS A 79 8.68 18.24 22.33
CA LYS A 79 9.38 17.69 21.18
C LYS A 79 10.26 18.74 20.48
N GLU A 80 9.76 19.95 20.31
CA GLU A 80 10.51 21.07 19.74
C GLU A 80 11.70 21.46 20.63
N ARG A 81 11.50 21.56 21.94
CA ARG A 81 12.59 21.80 22.89
C ARG A 81 13.65 20.70 22.86
N LEU A 82 13.22 19.44 22.81
CA LEU A 82 14.12 18.28 22.69
C LEU A 82 14.95 18.34 21.42
N GLN A 83 14.33 18.70 20.29
CA GLN A 83 15.05 18.89 19.03
C GLN A 83 16.08 20.01 19.15
N GLY A 84 15.72 21.15 19.72
CA GLY A 84 16.67 22.25 19.98
C GLY A 84 17.86 21.85 20.84
N VAL A 85 17.63 21.07 21.91
CA VAL A 85 18.69 20.53 22.75
C VAL A 85 19.58 19.54 22.01
N ARG A 86 18.99 18.66 21.22
CA ARG A 86 19.74 17.70 20.37
C ARG A 86 20.64 18.44 19.38
N VAL A 87 20.11 19.42 18.65
CA VAL A 87 20.90 20.24 17.71
C VAL A 87 22.08 20.91 18.42
N LYS A 88 21.85 21.49 19.60
CA LYS A 88 22.95 22.09 20.39
C LYS A 88 23.98 21.06 20.84
N ALA A 89 23.54 19.84 21.19
CA ALA A 89 24.45 18.78 21.66
C ALA A 89 25.26 18.13 20.53
N THR A 90 24.72 18.12 19.30
CA THR A 90 25.38 17.56 18.12
C THR A 90 26.16 18.61 17.31
N ALA A 91 25.97 19.88 17.58
CA ALA A 91 26.70 20.98 16.94
C ALA A 91 28.19 20.88 17.22
N GLN A 92 29.01 20.98 16.18
CA GLN A 92 30.46 20.96 16.28
C GLN A 92 30.94 22.32 16.79
N GLN A 93 31.77 22.31 17.84
CA GLN A 93 32.44 23.52 18.32
C GLN A 93 33.77 23.69 17.56
N ALA A 94 33.97 24.83 16.97
CA ALA A 94 35.20 25.22 16.31
C ALA A 94 35.80 26.49 16.97
N ALA A 95 37.04 26.79 16.67
CA ALA A 95 37.76 27.96 17.18
C ALA A 95 37.66 28.10 18.72
N ASP A 96 38.11 27.07 19.45
CA ASP A 96 38.13 27.03 20.92
C ASP A 96 36.75 27.29 21.59
N GLY A 97 35.68 26.85 20.94
CA GLY A 97 34.32 26.99 21.47
C GLY A 97 33.63 28.33 21.17
N THR A 98 34.27 29.22 20.44
CA THR A 98 33.70 30.51 20.06
C THR A 98 32.77 30.42 18.82
N LEU A 99 32.94 29.38 17.99
CA LEU A 99 32.14 29.14 16.80
C LEU A 99 31.38 27.83 16.95
N VAL A 100 30.08 27.85 16.65
CA VAL A 100 29.22 26.68 16.59
C VAL A 100 28.88 26.42 15.10
N VAL A 101 29.32 25.28 14.60
CA VAL A 101 29.04 24.86 13.20
C VAL A 101 27.87 23.89 13.20
N MET A 102 26.86 24.18 12.40
CA MET A 102 25.71 23.31 12.19
C MET A 102 25.55 23.08 10.68
N GLU A 103 25.33 21.84 10.32
CA GLU A 103 25.00 21.45 8.96
C GLU A 103 23.54 20.98 8.92
N GLY A 104 22.84 21.31 7.83
CA GLY A 104 21.45 20.96 7.66
C GLY A 104 21.01 21.01 6.21
N TRP A 105 19.91 20.34 5.94
CA TRP A 105 19.32 20.24 4.61
C TRP A 105 18.09 21.13 4.49
N ALA A 106 18.01 21.89 3.42
CA ALA A 106 16.86 22.71 3.09
C ALA A 106 16.24 22.25 1.76
N GLU A 107 14.93 22.29 1.70
CA GLU A 107 14.20 21.97 0.45
C GLU A 107 14.43 23.10 -0.54
N LYS A 108 14.78 22.76 -1.79
CA LYS A 108 15.11 23.73 -2.87
C LYS A 108 14.00 24.77 -3.09
N GLU A 109 12.72 24.36 -2.99
CA GLU A 109 11.56 25.25 -3.16
C GLU A 109 11.39 26.24 -1.99
N THR A 110 11.96 25.97 -0.85
CA THR A 110 11.89 26.82 0.35
C THR A 110 13.21 27.52 0.66
N SER A 111 14.22 27.35 -0.18
CA SER A 111 15.57 27.94 0.02
C SER A 111 15.52 29.43 0.27
N ASP A 112 14.77 30.21 -0.53
CA ASP A 112 14.67 31.66 -0.38
C ASP A 112 14.07 32.09 0.98
N LYS A 113 13.16 31.27 1.53
CA LYS A 113 12.57 31.53 2.84
C LYS A 113 13.57 31.24 3.97
N VAL A 114 14.40 30.21 3.78
CA VAL A 114 15.48 29.88 4.73
C VAL A 114 16.53 30.97 4.72
N ASP A 115 16.89 31.49 3.53
CA ASP A 115 17.82 32.60 3.42
C ASP A 115 17.32 33.85 4.15
N ALA A 116 16.10 34.27 3.85
CA ALA A 116 15.49 35.41 4.50
C ALA A 116 15.39 35.23 6.02
N LEU A 117 15.21 33.99 6.49
CA LEU A 117 15.21 33.68 7.93
C LEU A 117 16.63 33.81 8.52
N LEU A 118 17.65 33.28 7.86
CA LEU A 118 19.03 33.30 8.34
C LEU A 118 19.62 34.70 8.30
N GLU A 119 19.28 35.53 7.30
CA GLU A 119 19.68 36.93 7.21
C GLU A 119 19.10 37.81 8.34
N ALA A 120 17.97 37.41 8.91
CA ALA A 120 17.40 38.08 10.07
C ALA A 120 18.25 37.96 11.36
N TYR A 121 19.25 37.03 11.37
CA TYR A 121 20.11 36.81 12.53
C TYR A 121 21.53 37.32 12.23
N PRO A 122 21.96 38.48 12.76
CA PRO A 122 23.23 39.12 12.43
C PRO A 122 24.48 38.31 12.88
N ASN A 123 24.30 37.37 13.79
CA ASN A 123 25.37 36.50 14.31
C ASN A 123 25.47 35.13 13.57
N VAL A 124 24.70 34.94 12.49
CA VAL A 124 24.69 33.70 11.73
C VAL A 124 25.34 34.00 10.39
N VAL A 125 26.38 33.23 10.06
CA VAL A 125 26.98 33.18 8.74
C VAL A 125 26.65 31.83 8.14
N TYR A 126 26.10 31.78 6.95
CA TYR A 126 25.78 30.52 6.29
C TYR A 126 26.43 30.41 4.93
N LEU A 127 26.75 29.17 4.56
CA LEU A 127 27.25 28.79 3.25
C LEU A 127 26.25 27.83 2.62
N LYS A 128 25.94 28.06 1.36
CA LYS A 128 25.12 27.15 0.57
C LYS A 128 26.01 26.26 -0.30
N GLY A 129 25.69 24.97 -0.33
CA GLY A 129 26.28 24.01 -1.25
C GLY A 129 25.20 23.10 -1.82
N ASP A 130 25.38 22.63 -3.04
CA ASP A 130 24.58 21.54 -3.56
C ASP A 130 25.07 20.23 -2.96
N PRO A 131 24.15 19.28 -2.64
CA PRO A 131 24.55 18.00 -2.07
C PRO A 131 25.40 17.19 -3.05
N THR A 132 26.42 16.54 -2.50
CA THR A 132 27.28 15.61 -3.26
C THR A 132 26.69 14.19 -3.25
N PRO A 133 27.08 13.30 -4.17
CA PRO A 133 26.62 11.92 -4.18
C PRO A 133 27.00 11.12 -2.92
N GLU A 134 27.99 11.58 -2.17
CA GLU A 134 28.50 10.95 -0.93
C GLU A 134 27.66 11.35 0.30
N ASP A 135 26.91 12.44 0.21
CA ASP A 135 26.09 12.94 1.29
C ASP A 135 24.83 12.09 1.47
N ASP A 136 24.49 11.77 2.72
CA ASP A 136 23.23 11.14 3.08
C ASP A 136 22.07 12.15 3.09
N THR A 137 21.76 12.66 1.91
CA THR A 137 20.77 13.73 1.71
C THR A 137 19.36 13.19 1.88
N PRO A 138 18.53 13.78 2.76
CA PRO A 138 17.13 13.41 2.86
C PRO A 138 16.38 13.75 1.58
N VAL A 139 15.61 12.79 1.06
CA VAL A 139 14.88 12.94 -0.21
C VAL A 139 13.40 13.18 0.05
N LYS A 140 12.86 14.22 -0.60
CA LYS A 140 11.43 14.48 -0.68
C LYS A 140 10.94 14.22 -2.10
N LEU A 141 9.99 13.29 -2.24
CA LEU A 141 9.43 12.93 -3.52
C LEU A 141 8.38 13.97 -3.98
N LYS A 142 8.40 14.29 -5.27
CA LYS A 142 7.43 15.20 -5.90
C LYS A 142 6.60 14.42 -6.93
N ASN A 143 5.65 13.64 -6.43
CA ASN A 143 4.79 12.81 -7.25
C ASN A 143 3.44 13.44 -7.55
N ASN A 144 2.84 13.06 -8.68
CA ASN A 144 1.46 13.37 -9.00
C ASN A 144 0.48 12.72 -7.99
N ARG A 145 -0.79 13.09 -8.03
CA ARG A 145 -1.78 12.59 -7.07
C ARG A 145 -1.95 11.08 -7.08
N PHE A 146 -1.81 10.46 -8.25
CA PHE A 146 -1.92 9.00 -8.40
C PHE A 146 -0.69 8.30 -7.85
N ALA A 147 0.52 8.65 -8.31
CA ALA A 147 1.77 8.04 -7.87
C ALA A 147 2.00 8.22 -6.37
N ARG A 148 1.62 9.37 -5.79
CA ARG A 148 1.73 9.64 -4.36
C ARG A 148 1.04 8.59 -3.49
N VAL A 149 -0.05 7.97 -3.96
CA VAL A 149 -0.74 6.90 -3.23
C VAL A 149 0.17 5.69 -3.07
N PHE A 150 1.04 5.43 -4.05
CA PHE A 150 1.95 4.28 -4.11
C PHE A 150 3.31 4.54 -3.44
N GLU A 151 3.60 5.77 -3.01
CA GLU A 151 4.75 6.06 -2.16
C GLU A 151 4.73 5.21 -0.88
N LEU A 152 3.53 4.85 -0.38
CA LEU A 152 3.35 3.93 0.74
C LEU A 152 4.08 2.59 0.49
N VAL A 153 3.99 2.07 -0.72
CA VAL A 153 4.67 0.82 -1.11
C VAL A 153 6.17 1.07 -1.23
N GLY A 154 6.58 2.18 -1.84
CA GLY A 154 7.98 2.58 -1.96
C GLY A 154 8.66 2.76 -0.61
N ASP A 155 7.99 3.41 0.34
CA ASP A 155 8.50 3.65 1.71
C ASP A 155 8.70 2.34 2.50
N MET A 156 8.01 1.24 2.14
CA MET A 156 8.22 -0.09 2.75
C MET A 156 9.54 -0.74 2.31
N TYR A 157 10.08 -0.37 1.16
CA TYR A 157 11.36 -0.89 0.66
C TYR A 157 12.51 0.04 1.01
N ALA A 158 12.67 1.10 0.25
CA ALA A 158 13.63 2.18 0.51
C ALA A 158 13.29 3.37 -0.40
N ARG A 159 13.49 4.58 0.09
CA ARG A 159 13.42 5.77 -0.76
C ARG A 159 14.60 5.82 -1.73
N PRO A 160 14.41 6.35 -2.94
CA PRO A 160 15.51 6.53 -3.88
C PRO A 160 16.57 7.48 -3.28
N LYS A 161 17.84 7.25 -3.56
CA LYS A 161 18.92 8.16 -3.17
C LYS A 161 18.79 9.49 -3.93
N TYR A 162 19.32 10.56 -3.33
CA TYR A 162 19.36 11.86 -4.00
C TYR A 162 20.04 11.76 -5.36
N GLY A 163 19.48 12.41 -6.36
CA GLY A 163 19.98 12.35 -7.74
C GLY A 163 19.56 11.11 -8.55
N THR A 164 18.89 10.14 -7.93
CA THR A 164 18.33 8.98 -8.65
C THR A 164 16.87 9.21 -9.03
N MET A 165 16.42 8.50 -10.08
CA MET A 165 15.05 8.60 -10.57
C MET A 165 14.08 7.94 -9.58
N ASP A 166 12.96 8.60 -9.28
CA ASP A 166 11.84 7.98 -8.58
C ASP A 166 11.07 7.03 -9.51
N LEU A 167 11.02 5.77 -9.13
CA LEU A 167 10.33 4.73 -9.89
C LEU A 167 8.83 4.64 -9.57
N THR A 168 8.35 5.34 -8.54
CA THR A 168 6.96 5.27 -8.09
C THR A 168 5.93 5.56 -9.19
N PRO A 169 6.07 6.62 -10.01
CA PRO A 169 5.12 6.91 -11.09
C PRO A 169 5.04 5.81 -12.15
N PHE A 170 6.12 5.07 -12.32
CA PHE A 170 6.27 4.05 -13.36
C PHE A 170 5.74 2.69 -12.92
N PHE A 171 5.96 2.28 -11.66
CA PHE A 171 5.45 1.00 -11.18
C PHE A 171 3.98 1.07 -10.74
N ALA A 172 3.48 2.23 -10.30
CA ALA A 172 2.14 2.39 -9.77
C ALA A 172 1.02 1.88 -10.71
N PRO A 173 1.01 2.17 -12.03
CA PRO A 173 0.01 1.65 -12.96
C PRO A 173 0.03 0.12 -13.03
N PHE A 174 1.22 -0.47 -13.13
CA PHE A 174 1.38 -1.92 -13.17
C PHE A 174 0.92 -2.57 -11.87
N TYR A 175 1.23 -1.93 -10.73
CA TYR A 175 0.80 -2.43 -9.42
C TYR A 175 -0.73 -2.55 -9.33
N VAL A 176 -1.46 -1.49 -9.70
CA VAL A 176 -2.93 -1.49 -9.71
C VAL A 176 -3.47 -2.56 -10.65
N LEU A 177 -2.88 -2.66 -11.84
CA LEU A 177 -3.27 -3.62 -12.85
C LEU A 177 -3.09 -5.06 -12.34
N PHE A 178 -1.90 -5.41 -11.86
CA PHE A 178 -1.61 -6.75 -11.35
C PHE A 178 -2.40 -7.08 -10.08
N PHE A 179 -2.61 -6.12 -9.20
CA PHE A 179 -3.45 -6.34 -8.03
C PHE A 179 -4.86 -6.77 -8.43
N GLY A 180 -5.47 -6.07 -9.40
CA GLY A 180 -6.77 -6.41 -9.93
C GLY A 180 -6.80 -7.78 -10.61
N ILE A 181 -5.76 -8.09 -11.41
CA ILE A 181 -5.60 -9.39 -12.08
C ILE A 181 -5.46 -10.53 -11.06
N CYS A 182 -4.63 -10.35 -10.05
CA CYS A 182 -4.37 -11.40 -9.05
C CYS A 182 -5.58 -11.71 -8.17
N LEU A 183 -6.32 -10.69 -7.75
CA LEU A 183 -7.52 -10.89 -6.93
C LEU A 183 -8.73 -11.32 -7.78
N ASN A 184 -8.89 -10.73 -8.94
CA ASN A 184 -9.83 -11.07 -10.00
C ASN A 184 -11.25 -11.46 -9.53
N ASP A 185 -11.82 -10.71 -8.59
CA ASP A 185 -13.16 -10.96 -8.05
C ASP A 185 -13.88 -9.65 -7.73
N ALA A 186 -15.03 -9.42 -8.37
CA ALA A 186 -15.77 -8.17 -8.24
C ALA A 186 -16.37 -7.97 -6.82
N GLY A 187 -16.75 -9.05 -6.15
CA GLY A 187 -17.32 -9.00 -4.80
C GLY A 187 -16.28 -8.59 -3.76
N TYR A 188 -15.13 -9.25 -3.75
CA TYR A 188 -14.02 -8.88 -2.84
C TYR A 188 -13.44 -7.51 -3.18
N GLY A 189 -13.39 -7.17 -4.48
CA GLY A 189 -13.01 -5.83 -4.92
C GLY A 189 -13.94 -4.75 -4.38
N ALA A 190 -15.25 -5.00 -4.39
CA ALA A 190 -16.24 -4.08 -3.83
C ALA A 190 -16.06 -3.89 -2.31
N ILE A 191 -15.82 -4.95 -1.56
CA ILE A 191 -15.52 -4.85 -0.12
C ILE A 191 -14.29 -3.97 0.10
N LEU A 192 -13.21 -4.20 -0.64
CA LEU A 192 -11.97 -3.44 -0.50
C LEU A 192 -12.16 -1.95 -0.86
N ALA A 193 -12.87 -1.67 -1.96
CA ALA A 193 -13.18 -0.31 -2.38
C ALA A 193 -14.07 0.44 -1.37
N LEU A 194 -15.10 -0.23 -0.84
CA LEU A 194 -16.00 0.33 0.19
C LEU A 194 -15.25 0.57 1.51
N LEU A 195 -14.38 -0.35 1.92
CA LEU A 195 -13.52 -0.16 3.09
C LEU A 195 -12.61 1.06 2.92
N GLY A 196 -11.96 1.19 1.76
CA GLY A 196 -11.15 2.35 1.42
C GLY A 196 -11.97 3.65 1.44
N ALA A 197 -13.13 3.66 0.82
CA ALA A 197 -14.03 4.82 0.80
C ALA A 197 -14.52 5.18 2.22
N TRP A 198 -14.86 4.20 3.04
CA TRP A 198 -15.20 4.41 4.44
C TRP A 198 -14.04 5.02 5.24
N MET A 199 -12.83 4.48 5.08
CA MET A 199 -11.62 5.04 5.71
C MET A 199 -11.37 6.49 5.27
N LEU A 200 -11.60 6.83 3.98
CA LEU A 200 -11.49 8.20 3.47
C LEU A 200 -12.49 9.16 4.13
N SER A 201 -13.70 8.69 4.40
CA SER A 201 -14.72 9.51 5.08
C SER A 201 -14.33 9.86 6.53
N LYS A 202 -13.63 8.95 7.21
CA LYS A 202 -13.13 9.11 8.59
C LYS A 202 -11.83 9.92 8.66
N ASN A 203 -10.90 9.70 7.71
CA ASN A 203 -9.57 10.31 7.72
C ASN A 203 -9.47 11.47 6.73
N ARG A 204 -10.03 12.62 7.10
CA ARG A 204 -10.04 13.82 6.24
C ARG A 204 -8.69 14.54 6.19
N LYS A 205 -7.86 14.40 7.23
CA LYS A 205 -6.53 15.04 7.30
C LYS A 205 -5.53 14.30 6.40
N PRO A 206 -4.59 15.00 5.73
CA PRO A 206 -3.52 14.37 4.98
C PRO A 206 -2.64 13.57 5.95
N GLY A 207 -2.27 12.37 5.54
CA GLY A 207 -1.44 11.46 6.34
C GLY A 207 -1.45 10.05 5.78
N MET A 208 -0.64 9.17 6.37
CA MET A 208 -0.46 7.79 5.94
C MET A 208 -1.78 7.00 5.84
N MET A 209 -2.69 7.19 6.83
CA MET A 209 -4.00 6.50 6.81
C MET A 209 -4.88 6.93 5.62
N ARG A 210 -4.83 8.19 5.24
CA ARG A 210 -5.55 8.67 4.04
C ARG A 210 -4.94 8.12 2.76
N GLN A 211 -3.63 8.00 2.72
CA GLN A 211 -2.90 7.42 1.60
C GLN A 211 -3.23 5.94 1.44
N ALA A 212 -3.21 5.18 2.56
CA ALA A 212 -3.61 3.77 2.60
C ALA A 212 -5.08 3.57 2.18
N ALA A 213 -5.97 4.49 2.56
CA ALA A 213 -7.37 4.46 2.17
C ALA A 213 -7.56 4.66 0.65
N TRP A 214 -6.83 5.59 0.04
CA TRP A 214 -6.80 5.75 -1.43
C TRP A 214 -6.23 4.53 -2.13
N PHE A 215 -5.14 3.96 -1.58
CA PHE A 215 -4.53 2.74 -2.08
C PHE A 215 -5.54 1.59 -2.11
N ALA A 216 -6.23 1.33 -1.00
CA ALA A 216 -7.26 0.29 -0.92
C ALA A 216 -8.41 0.55 -1.91
N THR A 217 -8.84 1.80 -2.06
CA THR A 217 -9.91 2.18 -3.00
C THR A 217 -9.49 1.90 -4.44
N LEU A 218 -8.28 2.33 -4.86
CA LEU A 218 -7.78 2.13 -6.22
C LEU A 218 -7.58 0.64 -6.55
N CYS A 219 -6.98 -0.12 -5.62
CA CYS A 219 -6.81 -1.56 -5.76
C CYS A 219 -8.17 -2.27 -5.81
N GLY A 220 -9.13 -1.87 -4.97
CA GLY A 220 -10.49 -2.40 -4.97
C GLY A 220 -11.22 -2.14 -6.29
N VAL A 221 -11.14 -0.92 -6.83
CA VAL A 221 -11.74 -0.57 -8.13
C VAL A 221 -11.12 -1.40 -9.26
N SER A 222 -9.79 -1.57 -9.27
CA SER A 222 -9.11 -2.43 -10.25
C SER A 222 -9.61 -3.87 -10.15
N THR A 223 -9.73 -4.39 -8.93
CA THR A 223 -10.23 -5.75 -8.69
C THR A 223 -11.68 -5.94 -9.16
N ILE A 224 -12.56 -4.93 -8.94
CA ILE A 224 -13.92 -4.94 -9.48
C ILE A 224 -13.88 -5.04 -11.01
N LEU A 225 -13.05 -4.20 -11.66
CA LEU A 225 -12.95 -4.17 -13.11
C LEU A 225 -12.57 -5.54 -13.68
N PHE A 226 -11.48 -6.14 -13.16
CA PHE A 226 -11.03 -7.45 -13.64
C PHE A 226 -11.97 -8.58 -13.24
N GLY A 227 -12.56 -8.56 -12.05
CA GLY A 227 -13.57 -9.51 -11.63
C GLY A 227 -14.81 -9.49 -12.52
N LEU A 228 -15.28 -8.30 -12.93
CA LEU A 228 -16.38 -8.17 -13.89
C LEU A 228 -15.98 -8.65 -15.28
N LEU A 229 -14.76 -8.36 -15.76
CA LEU A 229 -14.27 -8.85 -17.05
C LEU A 229 -14.21 -10.38 -17.09
N CYS A 230 -13.77 -11.03 -16.03
CA CYS A 230 -13.68 -12.48 -15.92
C CYS A 230 -14.98 -13.15 -15.43
N GLY A 231 -15.98 -12.35 -15.02
CA GLY A 231 -17.25 -12.86 -14.54
C GLY A 231 -17.17 -13.59 -13.20
N SER A 232 -16.30 -13.12 -12.28
CA SER A 232 -16.18 -13.66 -10.92
C SER A 232 -16.78 -12.70 -9.89
N PHE A 233 -17.66 -13.24 -9.03
CA PHE A 233 -18.30 -12.50 -7.95
C PHE A 233 -18.40 -13.37 -6.69
N PHE A 234 -17.62 -13.11 -5.66
CA PHE A 234 -17.46 -13.92 -4.44
C PHE A 234 -17.13 -15.39 -4.74
N GLY A 235 -16.27 -15.63 -5.74
CA GLY A 235 -15.87 -16.97 -6.14
C GLY A 235 -16.92 -17.72 -6.96
N ILE A 236 -18.08 -17.10 -7.24
CA ILE A 236 -19.14 -17.67 -8.08
C ILE A 236 -19.00 -17.15 -9.50
N SER A 237 -19.14 -18.03 -10.49
CA SER A 237 -19.13 -17.64 -11.90
C SER A 237 -20.40 -16.91 -12.29
N MET A 238 -20.27 -15.66 -12.75
CA MET A 238 -21.41 -14.86 -13.23
C MET A 238 -22.01 -15.41 -14.53
N SER A 239 -21.29 -16.27 -15.25
CA SER A 239 -21.81 -16.93 -16.47
C SER A 239 -23.03 -17.81 -16.17
N GLU A 240 -23.17 -18.34 -14.95
CA GLU A 240 -24.34 -19.09 -14.50
C GLU A 240 -25.59 -18.19 -14.39
N TRP A 241 -25.40 -16.92 -14.02
CA TRP A 241 -26.50 -15.96 -13.86
C TRP A 241 -26.82 -15.19 -15.15
N PHE A 242 -25.79 -14.97 -15.98
CA PHE A 242 -25.88 -14.19 -17.22
C PHE A 242 -25.29 -14.96 -18.41
N PRO A 243 -25.93 -16.04 -18.88
CA PRO A 243 -25.39 -16.90 -19.94
C PRO A 243 -25.27 -16.21 -21.33
N SER A 244 -25.89 -15.05 -21.50
CA SER A 244 -25.79 -14.25 -22.73
C SER A 244 -24.57 -13.35 -22.77
N ILE A 245 -23.80 -13.22 -21.66
CA ILE A 245 -22.62 -12.40 -21.60
C ILE A 245 -21.39 -13.30 -21.72
N HIS A 246 -20.53 -13.01 -22.70
CA HIS A 246 -19.25 -13.70 -22.83
C HIS A 246 -18.20 -13.04 -21.94
N PHE A 247 -17.82 -13.74 -20.88
CA PHE A 247 -16.72 -13.34 -20.01
C PHE A 247 -15.39 -13.87 -20.55
N PHE A 248 -14.29 -13.20 -20.17
CA PHE A 248 -12.95 -13.70 -20.49
C PHE A 248 -12.67 -14.98 -19.71
N ASP A 249 -12.21 -16.02 -20.43
CA ASP A 249 -11.71 -17.22 -19.78
C ASP A 249 -10.38 -16.94 -19.08
N PHE A 250 -10.41 -17.02 -17.74
CA PHE A 250 -9.22 -16.74 -16.93
C PHE A 250 -8.08 -17.73 -17.19
N GLN A 251 -8.38 -19.01 -17.35
CA GLN A 251 -7.34 -20.03 -17.51
C GLN A 251 -6.74 -20.02 -18.92
N GLY A 252 -7.54 -19.85 -19.95
CA GLY A 252 -7.07 -19.91 -21.33
C GLY A 252 -6.53 -18.59 -21.88
N GLN A 253 -7.30 -17.52 -21.74
CA GLN A 253 -6.99 -16.24 -22.40
C GLN A 253 -6.38 -15.23 -21.45
N PHE A 254 -6.94 -15.09 -20.25
CA PHE A 254 -6.55 -14.04 -19.32
C PHE A 254 -5.17 -14.30 -18.71
N PHE A 255 -4.84 -15.57 -18.45
CA PHE A 255 -3.51 -15.95 -17.97
C PHE A 255 -2.42 -15.56 -18.98
N SER A 256 -2.66 -15.81 -20.26
CA SER A 256 -1.71 -15.44 -21.33
C SER A 256 -1.54 -13.93 -21.44
N ILE A 257 -2.63 -13.15 -21.28
CA ILE A 257 -2.58 -11.69 -21.27
C ILE A 257 -1.79 -11.19 -20.04
N ALA A 258 -2.04 -11.75 -18.86
CA ALA A 258 -1.32 -11.40 -17.64
C ALA A 258 0.19 -11.66 -17.77
N LEU A 259 0.57 -12.79 -18.37
CA LEU A 259 1.96 -13.14 -18.65
C LEU A 259 2.60 -12.15 -19.65
N ALA A 260 1.89 -11.78 -20.70
CA ALA A 260 2.36 -10.80 -21.67
C ALA A 260 2.57 -9.41 -21.01
N ILE A 261 1.63 -8.97 -20.18
CA ILE A 261 1.75 -7.70 -19.45
C ILE A 261 2.96 -7.75 -18.49
N GLY A 262 3.17 -8.89 -17.81
CA GLY A 262 4.34 -9.09 -16.95
C GLY A 262 5.66 -8.97 -17.71
N LEU A 263 5.73 -9.55 -18.90
CA LEU A 263 6.88 -9.43 -19.78
C LEU A 263 7.12 -7.98 -20.22
N VAL A 264 6.06 -7.27 -20.61
CA VAL A 264 6.14 -5.84 -20.95
C VAL A 264 6.65 -5.04 -19.75
N GLN A 265 6.18 -5.33 -18.53
CA GLN A 265 6.65 -4.66 -17.31
C GLN A 265 8.14 -4.89 -17.06
N ILE A 266 8.62 -6.12 -17.22
CA ILE A 266 10.05 -6.45 -17.06
C ILE A 266 10.88 -5.66 -18.08
N MET A 267 10.50 -5.68 -19.36
CA MET A 267 11.20 -4.92 -20.41
C MET A 267 11.17 -3.42 -20.12
N PHE A 268 10.03 -2.88 -19.71
CA PHE A 268 9.89 -1.48 -19.33
C PHE A 268 10.80 -1.13 -18.14
N GLY A 269 10.84 -1.97 -17.10
CA GLY A 269 11.76 -1.79 -15.97
C GLY A 269 13.23 -1.80 -16.39
N MET A 270 13.60 -2.64 -17.35
CA MET A 270 14.96 -2.65 -17.91
C MET A 270 15.28 -1.38 -18.69
N VAL A 271 14.33 -0.86 -19.47
CA VAL A 271 14.51 0.43 -20.17
C VAL A 271 14.72 1.54 -19.14
N LEU A 272 13.91 1.61 -18.07
CA LEU A 272 14.11 2.60 -17.01
C LEU A 272 15.47 2.46 -16.34
N LYS A 273 15.93 1.23 -16.10
CA LYS A 273 17.28 0.97 -15.55
C LYS A 273 18.37 1.47 -16.49
N ILE A 274 18.24 1.24 -17.80
CA ILE A 274 19.19 1.73 -18.81
C ILE A 274 19.23 3.26 -18.79
N VAL A 275 18.06 3.92 -18.79
CA VAL A 275 17.96 5.38 -18.74
C VAL A 275 18.58 5.92 -17.45
N MET A 276 18.28 5.33 -16.32
CA MET A 276 18.81 5.74 -15.01
C MET A 276 20.34 5.63 -14.98
N ILE A 277 20.90 4.47 -15.34
CA ILE A 277 22.36 4.26 -15.35
C ILE A 277 23.03 5.18 -16.35
N SER A 278 22.44 5.34 -17.55
CA SER A 278 23.00 6.22 -18.58
C SER A 278 23.06 7.68 -18.15
N SER A 279 22.08 8.16 -17.39
CA SER A 279 22.01 9.54 -16.92
C SER A 279 22.86 9.82 -15.69
N THR A 280 23.12 8.82 -14.84
CA THR A 280 23.86 8.99 -13.58
C THR A 280 25.34 8.66 -13.71
N VAL A 281 25.67 7.55 -14.37
CA VAL A 281 27.04 7.01 -14.44
C VAL A 281 27.59 7.06 -15.86
N GLY A 282 26.73 6.98 -16.86
CA GLY A 282 27.10 7.03 -18.27
C GLY A 282 26.63 5.82 -19.07
N PHE A 283 26.44 6.02 -20.38
CA PHE A 283 25.85 5.00 -21.27
C PHE A 283 26.62 3.68 -21.31
N ARG A 284 27.95 3.72 -21.20
CA ARG A 284 28.80 2.50 -21.24
C ARG A 284 28.42 1.51 -20.14
N TYR A 285 28.02 1.99 -18.97
CA TYR A 285 27.64 1.16 -17.82
C TYR A 285 26.24 0.54 -17.96
N SER A 286 25.43 1.02 -18.89
CA SER A 286 24.11 0.46 -19.17
C SER A 286 24.12 -0.68 -20.20
N LEU A 287 25.25 -0.93 -20.87
CA LEU A 287 25.38 -1.93 -21.95
C LEU A 287 24.98 -3.35 -21.52
N GLY A 288 25.32 -3.75 -20.29
CA GLY A 288 24.90 -5.06 -19.78
C GLY A 288 23.38 -5.19 -19.61
N SER A 289 22.72 -4.12 -19.15
CA SER A 289 21.25 -4.08 -19.06
C SER A 289 20.61 -4.06 -20.46
N LEU A 290 21.24 -3.40 -21.42
CA LEU A 290 20.83 -3.42 -22.83
C LEU A 290 20.97 -4.83 -23.43
N GLY A 291 22.06 -5.55 -23.12
CA GLY A 291 22.24 -6.95 -23.54
C GLY A 291 21.11 -7.86 -23.02
N TRP A 292 20.74 -7.73 -21.76
CA TRP A 292 19.61 -8.47 -21.19
C TRP A 292 18.29 -8.09 -21.86
N LEU A 293 18.05 -6.80 -22.10
CA LEU A 293 16.84 -6.33 -22.78
C LEU A 293 16.72 -6.95 -24.19
N LEU A 294 17.83 -6.99 -24.94
CA LEU A 294 17.87 -7.60 -26.29
C LEU A 294 17.54 -9.09 -26.26
N VAL A 295 18.08 -9.84 -25.27
CA VAL A 295 17.81 -11.28 -25.12
C VAL A 295 16.34 -11.53 -24.77
N ILE A 296 15.79 -10.78 -23.82
CA ILE A 296 14.38 -10.94 -23.42
C ILE A 296 13.46 -10.52 -24.55
N LEU A 297 13.71 -9.39 -25.19
CA LEU A 297 12.94 -8.91 -26.34
C LEU A 297 13.00 -9.89 -27.49
N GLY A 298 14.20 -10.38 -27.84
CA GLY A 298 14.39 -11.36 -28.91
C GLY A 298 13.66 -12.68 -28.63
N GLY A 299 13.79 -13.21 -27.41
CA GLY A 299 13.06 -14.39 -26.96
C GLY A 299 11.55 -14.21 -26.99
N SER A 300 11.07 -13.05 -26.57
CA SER A 300 9.65 -12.71 -26.57
C SER A 300 9.06 -12.64 -27.97
N LEU A 301 9.78 -12.03 -28.92
CA LEU A 301 9.35 -11.92 -30.31
C LEU A 301 9.38 -13.29 -31.03
N ALA A 302 10.43 -14.08 -30.78
CA ALA A 302 10.63 -15.35 -31.49
C ALA A 302 9.78 -16.51 -30.95
N ALA A 303 9.58 -16.58 -29.63
CA ALA A 303 8.87 -17.67 -28.95
C ALA A 303 7.60 -17.19 -28.24
N GLY A 304 7.60 -16.00 -27.61
CA GLY A 304 6.49 -15.49 -26.83
C GLY A 304 5.28 -15.13 -27.66
N LEU A 305 5.44 -14.41 -28.77
CA LEU A 305 4.33 -14.05 -29.66
C LEU A 305 3.61 -15.26 -30.25
N PRO A 306 4.29 -16.27 -30.82
CA PRO A 306 3.64 -17.49 -31.31
C PRO A 306 2.95 -18.30 -30.21
N MET A 307 3.44 -18.22 -28.97
CA MET A 307 2.81 -18.91 -27.82
C MET A 307 1.49 -18.24 -27.42
N LEU A 308 1.38 -16.91 -27.56
CA LEU A 308 0.14 -16.17 -27.29
C LEU A 308 -0.89 -16.39 -28.42
N ASN A 309 -0.44 -16.35 -29.66
CA ASN A 309 -1.28 -16.62 -30.83
C ASN A 309 -0.41 -17.22 -31.95
N PRO A 310 -0.70 -18.45 -32.40
CA PRO A 310 0.03 -19.09 -33.49
C PRO A 310 0.09 -18.31 -34.81
N GLY A 311 -0.86 -17.39 -35.02
CA GLY A 311 -0.87 -16.51 -36.20
C GLY A 311 0.11 -15.31 -36.09
N TRP A 312 0.69 -15.05 -34.94
CA TRP A 312 1.60 -13.92 -34.73
C TRP A 312 3.08 -14.30 -34.89
N VAL A 313 3.37 -15.14 -35.87
CA VAL A 313 4.74 -15.53 -36.22
C VAL A 313 5.36 -14.47 -37.12
N ILE A 314 6.53 -13.95 -36.74
CA ILE A 314 7.31 -13.07 -37.58
C ILE A 314 8.13 -13.95 -38.55
N PRO A 315 7.86 -13.95 -39.89
CA PRO A 315 8.40 -14.98 -40.79
C PRO A 315 9.93 -15.07 -40.84
N PHE A 316 10.63 -13.95 -40.63
CA PHE A 316 12.10 -13.89 -40.65
C PHE A 316 12.74 -13.87 -39.26
N TYR A 317 11.93 -13.92 -38.19
CA TYR A 317 12.41 -13.86 -36.80
C TYR A 317 11.75 -14.96 -35.94
N THR A 318 12.16 -16.18 -36.20
CA THR A 318 11.74 -17.38 -35.44
C THR A 318 12.88 -17.91 -34.61
N THR A 319 12.60 -18.82 -33.68
CA THR A 319 13.62 -19.47 -32.82
C THR A 319 14.71 -20.20 -33.60
N SER A 320 14.49 -20.56 -34.87
CA SER A 320 15.47 -21.19 -35.76
C SER A 320 16.12 -20.22 -36.73
N SER A 321 15.75 -18.93 -36.72
CA SER A 321 16.28 -17.95 -37.68
C SER A 321 17.69 -17.45 -37.31
N PRO A 322 18.57 -17.18 -38.29
CA PRO A 322 19.88 -16.57 -38.03
C PRO A 322 19.78 -15.22 -37.31
N ALA A 323 18.73 -14.44 -37.59
CA ALA A 323 18.49 -13.14 -36.96
C ALA A 323 18.26 -13.27 -35.45
N PHE A 324 17.57 -14.30 -35.00
CA PHE A 324 17.38 -14.59 -33.59
C PHE A 324 18.70 -14.91 -32.90
N TYR A 325 19.51 -15.81 -33.47
CA TYR A 325 20.82 -16.14 -32.92
C TYR A 325 21.80 -14.97 -32.92
N ALA A 326 21.73 -14.10 -33.94
CA ALA A 326 22.52 -12.87 -33.95
C ALA A 326 22.13 -11.93 -32.80
N THR A 327 20.82 -11.77 -32.52
CA THR A 327 20.33 -10.96 -31.41
C THR A 327 20.78 -11.54 -30.05
N LEU A 328 20.68 -12.84 -29.88
CA LEU A 328 21.20 -13.51 -28.67
C LEU A 328 22.70 -13.34 -28.51
N GLY A 329 23.47 -13.50 -29.61
CA GLY A 329 24.92 -13.35 -29.59
C GLY A 329 25.35 -11.93 -29.21
N VAL A 330 24.74 -10.91 -29.80
CA VAL A 330 24.97 -9.50 -29.45
C VAL A 330 24.62 -9.24 -27.99
N GLY A 331 23.44 -9.72 -27.54
CA GLY A 331 23.02 -9.60 -26.16
C GLY A 331 24.02 -10.24 -25.19
N ALA A 332 24.45 -11.47 -25.48
CA ALA A 332 25.42 -12.19 -24.66
C ALA A 332 26.78 -11.52 -24.58
N VAL A 333 27.24 -10.90 -25.66
CA VAL A 333 28.50 -10.13 -25.69
C VAL A 333 28.40 -8.84 -24.86
N LEU A 334 27.22 -8.18 -24.87
CA LEU A 334 27.01 -6.94 -24.13
C LEU A 334 26.84 -7.17 -22.59
N MET A 335 26.36 -8.33 -22.17
CA MET A 335 26.13 -8.64 -20.75
C MET A 335 27.39 -8.48 -19.88
N PRO A 336 28.54 -9.10 -20.18
CA PRO A 336 29.72 -9.01 -19.32
C PRO A 336 30.40 -7.63 -19.31
N VAL A 337 30.16 -6.79 -20.31
CA VAL A 337 30.78 -5.46 -20.40
C VAL A 337 30.45 -4.57 -19.19
N SER A 338 29.25 -4.69 -18.65
CA SER A 338 28.83 -3.94 -17.45
C SER A 338 29.44 -4.47 -16.15
N TYR A 339 29.65 -5.79 -16.05
CA TYR A 339 30.22 -6.41 -14.83
C TYR A 339 31.70 -6.08 -14.65
N THR A 340 32.45 -6.00 -15.72
CA THR A 340 33.90 -5.67 -15.66
C THR A 340 34.15 -4.24 -15.27
N HIS A 341 33.28 -3.31 -15.67
CA HIS A 341 33.42 -1.89 -15.34
C HIS A 341 32.86 -1.52 -13.95
N LEU A 342 31.79 -2.16 -13.47
CA LEU A 342 31.27 -1.91 -12.11
C LEU A 342 32.24 -2.42 -11.02
N ARG A 343 32.89 -3.58 -11.21
CA ARG A 343 33.91 -4.08 -10.27
C ARG A 343 35.16 -3.19 -10.20
N ALA A 344 35.55 -2.57 -11.29
CA ALA A 344 36.67 -1.62 -11.28
C ALA A 344 36.38 -0.38 -10.43
N HIS A 345 35.12 0.09 -10.43
CA HIS A 345 34.71 1.25 -9.61
C HIS A 345 34.49 0.91 -8.14
N GLU A 346 34.05 -0.33 -7.82
CA GLU A 346 33.92 -0.76 -6.42
C GLU A 346 35.28 -1.02 -5.75
N THR A 347 36.29 -1.44 -6.52
CA THR A 347 37.64 -1.65 -6.00
C THR A 347 38.42 -0.36 -5.77
N ASP A 348 38.05 0.74 -6.41
CA ASP A 348 38.66 2.05 -6.18
C ASP A 348 38.05 2.81 -4.98
N GLN A 349 36.96 2.29 -4.38
CA GLN A 349 36.32 2.86 -3.18
C GLN A 349 36.70 2.13 -1.85
N TYR A 350 37.55 1.12 -1.90
CA TYR A 350 38.18 0.48 -0.76
C TYR A 350 39.70 0.75 -0.82
#